data_91f3a115069e1a7eb07bb2405fab7164
#
_entry.id   91f3a115069e1a7eb07bb2405fab7164
#
_cell.length_a   1.000
_cell.length_b   1.000
_cell.length_c   1.000
_cell.angle_alpha   90.00
_cell.angle_beta   90.00
_cell.angle_gamma   90.00
#
_symmetry.space_group_name_H-M   'P 1'
#
loop_
_entity.id
_entity.type
_entity.pdbx_description
1 polymer ?
#
loop_
_entity_poly.entity_id
_entity_poly.type
_entity_poly.pdbx_seq_one_letter_code
_entity_poly.pdbx_strand_id
1 'polypeptide(L)'
;MQLAASARLAGDGAELLERVTGFGLLALAAEAIGAMEVVKTQTIDYLRTRKQFGLPIGSFQALQHRVADLLLEIEQARSAVINAAAALEAPRAQRERALSAAKYTIGRIGTRVAEEAIQLHGGIGMTWELPLSHYAKRLVMIDHQLGDEDHHLARYIALGRG
;
A
#
# COMPACT_ATOMS: atom_id res chain seq x y z
N MET A 1 17.48 32.84 0.73
CA MET A 1 16.65 33.25 1.88
C MET A 1 17.53 33.18 3.13
N GLN A 2 17.73 34.29 3.85
CA GLN A 2 18.43 34.30 5.13
C GLN A 2 17.40 34.27 6.25
N LEU A 3 17.51 33.29 7.15
CA LEU A 3 16.63 33.19 8.32
C LEU A 3 17.37 33.76 9.55
N ALA A 4 16.63 34.39 10.46
CA ALA A 4 17.19 34.84 11.73
C ALA A 4 17.65 33.66 12.59
N ALA A 5 18.71 33.86 13.39
CA ALA A 5 19.22 32.80 14.28
C ALA A 5 18.16 32.30 15.28
N SER A 6 17.20 33.16 15.65
CA SER A 6 16.07 32.82 16.50
C SER A 6 15.06 31.85 15.86
N ALA A 7 15.13 31.65 14.53
CA ALA A 7 14.29 30.67 13.81
C ALA A 7 14.86 29.25 13.85
N ARG A 8 16.04 29.06 14.45
CA ARG A 8 16.66 27.73 14.59
C ARG A 8 15.95 26.94 15.69
N LEU A 9 15.42 25.77 15.31
CA LEU A 9 14.89 24.80 16.27
C LEU A 9 16.05 24.06 16.96
N ALA A 10 15.85 23.68 18.23
CA ALA A 10 16.79 22.82 18.95
C ALA A 10 16.75 21.39 18.43
N GLY A 11 17.91 20.71 18.43
CA GLY A 11 18.03 19.30 18.05
C GLY A 11 18.62 19.07 16.66
N ASP A 12 18.70 17.80 16.27
CA ASP A 12 19.14 17.37 14.94
C ASP A 12 17.94 17.42 13.97
N GLY A 13 17.97 18.38 13.06
CA GLY A 13 16.90 18.56 12.07
C GLY A 13 16.78 17.37 11.11
N ALA A 14 17.88 16.67 10.82
CA ALA A 14 17.86 15.49 9.94
C ALA A 14 17.13 14.32 10.62
N GLU A 15 17.40 14.07 11.90
CA GLU A 15 16.70 13.03 12.67
C GLU A 15 15.21 13.36 12.80
N LEU A 16 14.87 14.62 13.09
CA LEU A 16 13.48 15.04 13.17
C LEU A 16 12.74 14.82 11.86
N LEU A 17 13.32 15.23 10.73
CA LEU A 17 12.72 15.01 9.41
C LEU A 17 12.57 13.52 9.08
N GLU A 18 13.55 12.69 9.41
CA GLU A 18 13.46 11.24 9.20
C GLU A 18 12.31 10.65 10.02
N ARG A 19 12.15 11.03 11.28
CA ARG A 19 11.03 10.57 12.13
C ARG A 19 9.68 11.02 11.60
N VAL A 20 9.53 12.29 11.22
CA VAL A 20 8.28 12.82 10.65
C VAL A 20 7.93 12.10 9.35
N THR A 21 8.92 11.88 8.47
CA THR A 21 8.73 11.10 7.24
C THR A 21 8.31 9.67 7.56
N GLY A 22 8.90 9.05 8.59
CA GLY A 22 8.54 7.71 9.05
C GLY A 22 7.06 7.59 9.48
N PHE A 23 6.55 8.58 10.22
CA PHE A 23 5.11 8.65 10.54
C PHE A 23 4.25 8.82 9.28
N GLY A 24 4.70 9.65 8.33
CA GLY A 24 4.03 9.82 7.04
C GLY A 24 3.98 8.52 6.23
N LEU A 25 5.08 7.76 6.18
CA LEU A 25 5.15 6.45 5.54
C LEU A 25 4.17 5.46 6.16
N LEU A 26 4.11 5.39 7.49
CA LEU A 26 3.19 4.50 8.19
C LEU A 26 1.72 4.88 7.95
N ALA A 27 1.41 6.18 7.96
CA ALA A 27 0.05 6.67 7.67
C ALA A 27 -0.39 6.31 6.25
N LEU A 28 0.48 6.51 5.24
CA LEU A 28 0.24 6.09 3.86
C LEU A 28 0.06 4.57 3.73
N ALA A 29 0.86 3.81 4.46
CA ALA A 29 0.76 2.35 4.47
C ALA A 29 -0.57 1.87 5.08
N ALA A 30 -1.03 2.49 6.17
CA ALA A 30 -2.31 2.20 6.78
C ALA A 30 -3.49 2.59 5.85
N GLU A 31 -3.41 3.75 5.18
CA GLU A 31 -4.37 4.17 4.16
C GLU A 31 -4.47 3.14 3.03
N ALA A 32 -3.31 2.65 2.54
CA ALA A 32 -3.29 1.63 1.49
C ALA A 32 -4.02 0.35 1.90
N ILE A 33 -3.82 -0.14 3.13
CA ILE A 33 -4.56 -1.30 3.65
C ILE A 33 -6.07 -1.03 3.67
N GLY A 34 -6.50 0.14 4.12
CA GLY A 34 -7.92 0.53 4.11
C GLY A 34 -8.50 0.53 2.69
N ALA A 35 -7.77 1.08 1.72
CA ALA A 35 -8.17 1.09 0.32
C ALA A 35 -8.24 -0.32 -0.28
N MET A 36 -7.26 -1.19 0.00
CA MET A 36 -7.26 -2.60 -0.44
C MET A 36 -8.45 -3.37 0.13
N GLU A 37 -8.86 -3.12 1.39
CA GLU A 37 -10.02 -3.75 2.01
C GLU A 37 -11.33 -3.39 1.28
N VAL A 38 -11.48 -2.11 0.90
CA VAL A 38 -12.64 -1.66 0.13
C VAL A 38 -12.65 -2.31 -1.25
N VAL A 39 -11.50 -2.30 -1.95
CA VAL A 39 -11.34 -2.92 -3.27
C VAL A 39 -11.66 -4.42 -3.22
N LYS A 40 -11.12 -5.13 -2.22
CA LYS A 40 -11.42 -6.55 -1.97
C LYS A 40 -12.92 -6.80 -1.83
N THR A 41 -13.58 -6.06 -0.95
CA THR A 41 -15.01 -6.24 -0.67
C THR A 41 -15.85 -6.00 -1.92
N GLN A 42 -15.64 -4.89 -2.63
CA GLN A 42 -16.36 -4.58 -3.86
C GLN A 42 -16.12 -5.64 -4.94
N THR A 43 -14.91 -6.14 -5.07
CA THR A 43 -14.57 -7.18 -6.05
C THR A 43 -15.27 -8.49 -5.75
N ILE A 44 -15.26 -8.96 -4.50
CA ILE A 44 -15.95 -10.19 -4.10
C ILE A 44 -17.47 -10.07 -4.31
N ASP A 45 -18.06 -8.94 -3.94
CA ASP A 45 -19.49 -8.72 -4.11
C ASP A 45 -19.89 -8.68 -5.59
N TYR A 46 -19.06 -8.05 -6.44
CA TYR A 46 -19.28 -8.07 -7.89
C TYR A 46 -19.22 -9.49 -8.45
N LEU A 47 -18.23 -10.29 -8.10
CA LEU A 47 -18.09 -11.67 -8.56
C LEU A 47 -19.27 -12.55 -8.13
N ARG A 48 -19.86 -12.29 -6.97
CA ARG A 48 -21.04 -13.01 -6.46
C ARG A 48 -22.35 -12.63 -7.16
N THR A 49 -22.44 -11.40 -7.62
CA THR A 49 -23.69 -10.85 -8.18
C THR A 49 -23.72 -10.85 -9.70
N ARG A 50 -22.57 -10.62 -10.36
CA ARG A 50 -22.45 -10.60 -11.82
C ARG A 50 -22.66 -11.99 -12.41
N LYS A 51 -23.62 -12.13 -13.33
CA LYS A 51 -23.92 -13.40 -14.01
C LYS A 51 -23.42 -13.37 -15.45
N GLN A 52 -22.79 -14.44 -15.87
CA GLN A 52 -22.45 -14.78 -17.25
C GLN A 52 -22.56 -16.31 -17.43
N PHE A 53 -22.89 -16.77 -18.62
CA PHE A 53 -23.09 -18.19 -18.91
C PHE A 53 -24.12 -18.88 -17.97
N GLY A 54 -25.10 -18.13 -17.51
CA GLY A 54 -26.18 -18.64 -16.63
C GLY A 54 -25.81 -18.71 -15.13
N LEU A 55 -24.57 -18.39 -14.72
CA LEU A 55 -24.08 -18.51 -13.36
C LEU A 55 -23.42 -17.20 -12.86
N PRO A 56 -23.34 -16.98 -11.53
CA PRO A 56 -22.45 -15.95 -10.98
C PRO A 56 -21.02 -16.21 -11.43
N ILE A 57 -20.30 -15.17 -11.86
CA ILE A 57 -18.92 -15.37 -12.38
C ILE A 57 -17.95 -15.83 -11.30
N GLY A 58 -18.19 -15.54 -10.03
CA GLY A 58 -17.41 -16.05 -8.89
C GLY A 58 -17.50 -17.58 -8.71
N SER A 59 -18.37 -18.31 -9.44
CA SER A 59 -18.37 -19.77 -9.43
C SER A 59 -17.28 -20.39 -10.32
N PHE A 60 -16.64 -19.59 -11.19
CA PHE A 60 -15.56 -20.10 -12.04
C PHE A 60 -14.24 -20.19 -11.27
N GLN A 61 -13.66 -21.40 -11.24
CA GLN A 61 -12.45 -21.70 -10.46
C GLN A 61 -11.27 -20.76 -10.81
N ALA A 62 -11.12 -20.39 -12.09
CA ALA A 62 -10.07 -19.45 -12.51
C ALA A 62 -10.14 -18.11 -11.79
N LEU A 63 -11.37 -17.59 -11.54
CA LEU A 63 -11.56 -16.33 -10.79
C LEU A 63 -11.40 -16.54 -9.29
N GLN A 64 -11.79 -17.69 -8.76
CA GLN A 64 -11.61 -18.04 -7.34
C GLN A 64 -10.12 -18.10 -6.97
N HIS A 65 -9.26 -18.68 -7.82
CA HIS A 65 -7.81 -18.72 -7.59
C HIS A 65 -7.22 -17.31 -7.57
N ARG A 66 -7.60 -16.44 -8.52
CA ARG A 66 -7.12 -15.06 -8.54
C ARG A 66 -7.54 -14.28 -7.30
N VAL A 67 -8.77 -14.48 -6.81
CA VAL A 67 -9.22 -13.87 -5.55
C VAL A 67 -8.43 -14.42 -4.36
N ALA A 68 -8.16 -15.72 -4.31
CA ALA A 68 -7.35 -16.30 -3.24
C ALA A 68 -5.94 -15.69 -3.19
N ASP A 69 -5.28 -15.55 -4.35
CA ASP A 69 -3.97 -14.90 -4.44
C ASP A 69 -4.03 -13.45 -3.97
N LEU A 70 -5.08 -12.70 -4.39
CA LEU A 70 -5.31 -11.33 -3.95
C LEU A 70 -5.43 -11.22 -2.42
N LEU A 71 -6.18 -12.13 -1.80
CA LEU A 71 -6.36 -12.15 -0.35
C LEU A 71 -5.05 -12.41 0.39
N LEU A 72 -4.23 -13.34 -0.09
CA LEU A 72 -2.92 -13.65 0.48
C LEU A 72 -2.00 -12.42 0.42
N GLU A 73 -1.98 -11.70 -0.69
CA GLU A 73 -1.16 -10.49 -0.82
C GLU A 73 -1.63 -9.36 0.09
N ILE A 74 -2.93 -9.15 0.23
CA ILE A 74 -3.47 -8.13 1.15
C ILE A 74 -3.06 -8.45 2.59
N GLU A 75 -3.12 -9.70 3.02
CA GLU A 75 -2.69 -10.11 4.36
C GLU A 75 -1.17 -10.00 4.56
N GLN A 76 -0.37 -10.25 3.51
CA GLN A 76 1.06 -9.97 3.55
C GLN A 76 1.35 -8.47 3.74
N ALA A 77 0.65 -7.61 2.99
CA ALA A 77 0.76 -6.17 3.12
C ALA A 77 0.35 -5.69 4.53
N ARG A 78 -0.75 -6.22 5.06
CA ARG A 78 -1.21 -5.93 6.43
C ARG A 78 -0.16 -6.29 7.47
N SER A 79 0.44 -7.47 7.36
CA SER A 79 1.48 -7.94 8.27
C SER A 79 2.71 -7.03 8.24
N ALA A 80 3.11 -6.55 7.07
CA ALA A 80 4.21 -5.61 6.93
C ALA A 80 3.92 -4.26 7.60
N VAL A 81 2.69 -3.75 7.47
CA VAL A 81 2.26 -2.48 8.12
C VAL A 81 2.22 -2.64 9.65
N ILE A 82 1.70 -3.75 10.16
CA ILE A 82 1.68 -4.03 11.61
C ILE A 82 3.11 -4.10 12.15
N ASN A 83 4.02 -4.77 11.44
CA ASN A 83 5.43 -4.84 11.84
C ASN A 83 6.09 -3.45 11.85
N ALA A 84 5.82 -2.60 10.87
CA ALA A 84 6.33 -1.23 10.83
C ALA A 84 5.77 -0.38 11.99
N ALA A 85 4.49 -0.53 12.31
CA ALA A 85 3.86 0.15 13.45
C ALA A 85 4.51 -0.27 14.78
N ALA A 86 4.74 -1.56 14.99
CA ALA A 86 5.41 -2.08 16.18
C ALA A 86 6.86 -1.61 16.30
N ALA A 87 7.52 -1.31 15.19
CA ALA A 87 8.91 -0.87 15.16
C ALA A 87 9.10 0.65 15.32
N LEU A 88 8.04 1.45 15.42
CA LEU A 88 8.14 2.93 15.44
C LEU A 88 9.05 3.47 16.56
N GLU A 89 9.00 2.88 17.72
CA GLU A 89 9.82 3.28 18.87
C GLU A 89 11.12 2.47 19.01
N ALA A 90 11.40 1.57 18.04
CA ALA A 90 12.65 0.81 18.03
C ALA A 90 13.85 1.69 17.66
N PRO A 91 15.10 1.20 17.88
CA PRO A 91 16.30 1.87 17.41
C PRO A 91 16.23 2.23 15.93
N ARG A 92 16.85 3.35 15.54
CA ARG A 92 16.76 3.95 14.19
C ARG A 92 16.87 2.92 13.06
N ALA A 93 17.89 2.08 13.07
CA ALA A 93 18.13 1.10 12.00
C ALA A 93 16.97 0.11 11.84
N GLN A 94 16.42 -0.39 12.95
CA GLN A 94 15.30 -1.31 12.95
C GLN A 94 14.01 -0.62 12.50
N ARG A 95 13.71 0.59 13.02
CA ARG A 95 12.57 1.41 12.64
C ARG A 95 12.55 1.70 11.15
N GLU A 96 13.64 2.28 10.65
CA GLU A 96 13.75 2.71 9.26
C GLU A 96 13.72 1.53 8.27
N ARG A 97 14.30 0.41 8.68
CA ARG A 97 14.24 -0.83 7.90
C ARG A 97 12.81 -1.39 7.82
N ALA A 98 12.08 -1.42 8.94
CA ALA A 98 10.69 -1.88 8.97
C ALA A 98 9.76 -0.98 8.15
N LEU A 99 9.92 0.35 8.25
CA LEU A 99 9.18 1.33 7.44
C LEU A 99 9.45 1.17 5.94
N SER A 100 10.72 0.98 5.56
CA SER A 100 11.08 0.76 4.14
C SER A 100 10.53 -0.57 3.62
N ALA A 101 10.56 -1.64 4.42
CA ALA A 101 9.95 -2.92 4.06
C ALA A 101 8.43 -2.80 3.86
N ALA A 102 7.74 -2.09 4.76
CA ALA A 102 6.30 -1.86 4.63
C ALA A 102 5.98 -1.05 3.36
N LYS A 103 6.70 0.06 3.11
CA LYS A 103 6.45 0.91 1.94
C LYS A 103 6.70 0.19 0.63
N TYR A 104 7.80 -0.57 0.52
CA TYR A 104 8.04 -1.47 -0.61
C TYR A 104 6.89 -2.45 -0.83
N THR A 105 6.46 -3.11 0.26
CA THR A 105 5.42 -4.13 0.19
C THR A 105 4.08 -3.56 -0.26
N ILE A 106 3.65 -2.42 0.31
CA ILE A 106 2.37 -1.80 -0.05
C ILE A 106 2.39 -1.17 -1.45
N GLY A 107 3.51 -0.64 -1.92
CA GLY A 107 3.65 -0.10 -3.28
C GLY A 107 3.40 -1.19 -4.31
N ARG A 108 4.17 -2.28 -4.22
CA ARG A 108 4.05 -3.44 -5.10
C ARG A 108 2.67 -4.10 -5.02
N ILE A 109 2.19 -4.40 -3.81
CA ILE A 109 0.92 -5.11 -3.61
C ILE A 109 -0.26 -4.20 -3.95
N GLY A 110 -0.21 -2.91 -3.59
CA GLY A 110 -1.29 -1.96 -3.89
C GLY A 110 -1.55 -1.81 -5.37
N THR A 111 -0.50 -1.69 -6.18
CA THR A 111 -0.59 -1.66 -7.64
C THR A 111 -1.20 -2.95 -8.18
N ARG A 112 -0.72 -4.11 -7.72
CA ARG A 112 -1.26 -5.40 -8.15
C ARG A 112 -2.72 -5.60 -7.76
N VAL A 113 -3.12 -5.21 -6.53
CA VAL A 113 -4.52 -5.26 -6.08
C VAL A 113 -5.42 -4.39 -6.97
N ALA A 114 -4.95 -3.19 -7.32
CA ALA A 114 -5.68 -2.29 -8.21
C ALA A 114 -5.88 -2.91 -9.60
N GLU A 115 -4.83 -3.43 -10.21
CA GLU A 115 -4.86 -4.07 -11.54
C GLU A 115 -5.74 -5.31 -11.57
N GLU A 116 -5.58 -6.22 -10.59
CA GLU A 116 -6.36 -7.44 -10.49
C GLU A 116 -7.85 -7.15 -10.27
N ALA A 117 -8.18 -6.19 -9.42
CA ALA A 117 -9.57 -5.80 -9.19
C ALA A 117 -10.23 -5.24 -10.45
N ILE A 118 -9.54 -4.35 -11.18
CA ILE A 118 -10.01 -3.83 -12.47
C ILE A 118 -10.25 -4.98 -13.45
N GLN A 119 -9.31 -5.90 -13.56
CA GLN A 119 -9.40 -7.07 -14.43
C GLN A 119 -10.58 -7.98 -14.07
N LEU A 120 -10.81 -8.23 -12.77
CA LEU A 120 -11.92 -9.04 -12.27
C LEU A 120 -13.30 -8.41 -12.49
N HIS A 121 -13.39 -7.09 -12.57
CA HIS A 121 -14.59 -6.37 -12.95
C HIS A 121 -14.81 -6.30 -14.47
N GLY A 122 -13.75 -6.48 -15.26
CA GLY A 122 -13.80 -6.36 -16.72
C GLY A 122 -14.10 -4.92 -17.17
N GLY A 123 -14.88 -4.75 -18.24
CA GLY A 123 -15.09 -3.44 -18.86
C GLY A 123 -15.58 -2.35 -17.91
N ILE A 124 -16.45 -2.67 -16.94
CA ILE A 124 -16.94 -1.69 -15.96
C ILE A 124 -15.83 -1.22 -15.01
N GLY A 125 -14.80 -2.05 -14.74
CA GLY A 125 -13.64 -1.67 -13.93
C GLY A 125 -12.83 -0.52 -14.51
N MET A 126 -12.96 -0.28 -15.82
CA MET A 126 -12.28 0.80 -16.54
C MET A 126 -13.07 2.11 -16.54
N THR A 127 -14.27 2.15 -15.98
CA THR A 127 -15.16 3.31 -16.03
C THR A 127 -15.05 4.17 -14.76
N TRP A 128 -15.43 5.45 -14.88
CA TRP A 128 -15.55 6.35 -13.74
C TRP A 128 -16.80 6.11 -12.88
N GLU A 129 -17.76 5.37 -13.42
CA GLU A 129 -19.02 5.07 -12.75
C GLU A 129 -18.83 4.12 -11.57
N LEU A 130 -17.78 3.29 -11.63
CA LEU A 130 -17.47 2.35 -10.57
C LEU A 130 -16.58 3.02 -9.50
N PRO A 131 -17.04 3.12 -8.23
CA PRO A 131 -16.24 3.71 -7.14
C PRO A 131 -14.87 3.07 -6.95
N LEU A 132 -14.72 1.79 -7.29
CA LEU A 132 -13.46 1.05 -7.28
C LEU A 132 -12.33 1.79 -8.00
N SER A 133 -12.63 2.50 -9.10
CA SER A 133 -11.65 3.22 -9.91
C SER A 133 -10.89 4.30 -9.10
N HIS A 134 -11.54 4.92 -8.11
CA HIS A 134 -10.92 5.92 -7.24
C HIS A 134 -9.92 5.29 -6.27
N TYR A 135 -10.29 4.16 -5.67
CA TYR A 135 -9.39 3.41 -4.77
C TYR A 135 -8.20 2.82 -5.53
N ALA A 136 -8.42 2.26 -6.73
CA ALA A 136 -7.37 1.72 -7.58
C ALA A 136 -6.32 2.81 -7.93
N LYS A 137 -6.76 3.99 -8.38
CA LYS A 137 -5.87 5.13 -8.64
C LYS A 137 -5.14 5.59 -7.39
N ARG A 138 -5.82 5.63 -6.24
CA ARG A 138 -5.19 6.02 -4.98
C ARG A 138 -4.09 5.04 -4.57
N LEU A 139 -4.31 3.73 -4.72
CA LEU A 139 -3.31 2.71 -4.43
C LEU A 139 -2.04 2.90 -5.28
N VAL A 140 -2.19 3.11 -6.59
CA VAL A 140 -1.05 3.40 -7.48
C VAL A 140 -0.34 4.69 -7.07
N MET A 141 -1.08 5.76 -6.73
CA MET A 141 -0.49 7.04 -6.33
C MET A 141 0.23 6.99 -4.97
N ILE A 142 -0.18 6.12 -4.06
CA ILE A 142 0.50 5.91 -2.77
C ILE A 142 1.92 5.40 -3.00
N ASP A 143 2.15 4.58 -4.01
CA ASP A 143 3.51 4.11 -4.31
C ASP A 143 4.47 5.25 -4.61
N HIS A 144 4.03 6.27 -5.34
CA HIS A 144 4.86 7.42 -5.72
C HIS A 144 5.06 8.48 -4.62
N GLN A 145 4.41 8.34 -3.46
CA GLN A 145 4.52 9.30 -2.36
C GLN A 145 5.61 8.89 -1.36
N LEU A 146 6.47 9.83 -0.97
CA LEU A 146 7.57 9.61 -0.02
C LEU A 146 8.58 8.52 -0.44
N GLY A 147 8.77 8.35 -1.73
CA GLY A 147 9.60 7.29 -2.35
C GLY A 147 8.76 6.11 -2.82
N ASP A 148 9.16 5.54 -3.96
CA ASP A 148 8.54 4.38 -4.58
C ASP A 148 9.10 3.04 -4.08
N GLU A 149 8.62 1.95 -4.66
CA GLU A 149 9.06 0.60 -4.28
C GLU A 149 10.56 0.40 -4.48
N ASP A 150 11.16 0.91 -5.57
CA ASP A 150 12.58 0.77 -5.85
C ASP A 150 13.44 1.54 -4.85
N HIS A 151 13.04 2.77 -4.53
CA HIS A 151 13.69 3.59 -3.50
C HIS A 151 13.70 2.86 -2.15
N HIS A 152 12.55 2.33 -1.72
CA HIS A 152 12.45 1.68 -0.42
C HIS A 152 13.11 0.31 -0.38
N LEU A 153 13.15 -0.44 -1.49
CA LEU A 153 13.94 -1.66 -1.59
C LEU A 153 15.45 -1.37 -1.43
N ALA A 154 15.95 -0.37 -2.15
CA ALA A 154 17.36 0.04 -2.05
C ALA A 154 17.70 0.50 -0.63
N ARG A 155 16.82 1.29 0.00
CA ARG A 155 16.99 1.76 1.38
C ARG A 155 16.98 0.61 2.39
N TYR A 156 16.06 -0.35 2.25
CA TYR A 156 16.00 -1.55 3.08
C TYR A 156 17.28 -2.35 3.03
N ILE A 157 17.85 -2.55 1.82
CA ILE A 157 19.13 -3.26 1.62
C ILE A 157 20.28 -2.50 2.26
N ALA A 158 20.36 -1.18 2.06
CA ALA A 158 21.42 -0.34 2.63
C ALA A 158 21.43 -0.39 4.17
N LEU A 159 20.25 -0.32 4.80
CA LEU A 159 20.09 -0.39 6.26
C LEU A 159 20.38 -1.79 6.85
N GLY A 160 20.42 -2.83 6.03
CA GLY A 160 20.74 -4.18 6.47
C GLY A 160 22.23 -4.55 6.39
N ARG A 161 23.07 -3.67 5.83
CA ARG A 161 24.52 -3.90 5.65
C ARG A 161 25.39 -3.29 6.76
N GLY A 162 24.80 -2.56 7.68
CA GLY A 162 25.46 -1.98 8.87
C GLY A 162 25.09 -2.76 10.10
#